data_7350eaedea105ae94dcc095c0a2d9ab3
#
_entry.id   7350eaedea105ae94dcc095c0a2d9ab3
#
_cell.length_a   1.000
_cell.length_b   1.000
_cell.length_c   1.000
_cell.angle_alpha   90.00
_cell.angle_beta   90.00
_cell.angle_gamma   90.00
#
_symmetry.space_group_name_H-M   'P 1'
#
loop_
_entity.id
_entity.type
_entity.pdbx_description
1 polymer ?
#
loop_
_entity_poly.entity_id
_entity_poly.type
_entity_poly.pdbx_seq_one_letter_code
_entity_poly.pdbx_strand_id
1 'polypeptide(L)'
;MNNYLTKIRNINGTDVFFGKINTHIGKNDYLCRQKGIYVMKKPAIVVPTGLKEVLLHACCAPCSSAIVEWLVQHDINPTIFYYNPNIFPYEEYEIRKNESKRHAESLGLTWIDGDYDHEQWRQDVCGLEGEPERGRRCELCFTLRLTVAARKAQELGIPYFTTTLASSRWKSLEQINKAGLVAQETIKSESNLSPLTSHLSPQYWAQNWRKDGLYERRNQLLKEFDFYNQQYCGCEYSKR
;
A
#
# COMPACT_ATOMS: atom_id res chain seq x y z
N MET A 1 -40.43 3.83 8.83
CA MET A 1 -39.10 3.56 8.25
C MET A 1 -38.37 4.89 8.13
N ASN A 2 -37.50 5.19 9.09
CA ASN A 2 -36.82 6.48 9.13
C ASN A 2 -35.54 6.41 8.26
N ASN A 3 -35.59 7.11 7.14
CA ASN A 3 -34.40 7.36 6.34
C ASN A 3 -33.54 8.43 7.04
N TYR A 4 -32.47 8.01 7.68
CA TYR A 4 -31.49 8.96 8.21
C TYR A 4 -30.55 9.35 7.06
N LEU A 5 -30.68 10.60 6.61
CA LEU A 5 -29.72 11.27 5.73
C LEU A 5 -28.65 11.93 6.62
N THR A 6 -27.40 11.52 6.48
CA THR A 6 -26.31 12.21 7.17
C THR A 6 -25.88 13.40 6.32
N LYS A 7 -26.01 14.61 6.89
CA LYS A 7 -25.59 15.86 6.26
C LYS A 7 -24.11 16.09 6.57
N ILE A 8 -23.28 16.23 5.55
CA ILE A 8 -21.89 16.61 5.69
C ILE A 8 -21.65 17.86 4.84
N ARG A 9 -21.02 18.87 5.42
CA ARG A 9 -20.61 20.08 4.71
C ARG A 9 -19.24 19.86 4.09
N ASN A 10 -19.11 20.02 2.77
CA ASN A 10 -17.83 19.91 2.10
C ASN A 10 -16.98 21.19 2.32
N ILE A 11 -15.71 21.12 1.96
CA ILE A 11 -14.74 22.22 2.09
C ILE A 11 -15.12 23.50 1.31
N ASN A 12 -16.06 23.41 0.38
CA ASN A 12 -16.59 24.54 -0.40
C ASN A 12 -17.92 25.09 0.14
N GLY A 13 -18.32 24.70 1.37
CA GLY A 13 -19.53 25.20 2.02
C GLY A 13 -20.85 24.61 1.49
N THR A 14 -20.82 23.65 0.55
CA THR A 14 -22.01 23.01 0.00
C THR A 14 -22.43 21.82 0.85
N ASP A 15 -23.72 21.73 1.18
CA ASP A 15 -24.28 20.62 1.94
C ASP A 15 -24.40 19.38 1.04
N VAL A 16 -23.76 18.29 1.44
CA VAL A 16 -23.82 16.99 0.77
C VAL A 16 -24.57 16.00 1.67
N PHE A 17 -25.63 15.41 1.13
CA PHE A 17 -26.44 14.44 1.86
C PHE A 17 -26.08 13.03 1.44
N PHE A 18 -25.72 12.18 2.40
CA PHE A 18 -25.48 10.75 2.20
C PHE A 18 -26.68 9.97 2.76
N GLY A 19 -27.32 9.18 1.93
CA GLY A 19 -28.42 8.29 2.33
C GLY A 19 -28.07 6.83 2.06
N LYS A 20 -28.29 5.95 3.05
CA LYS A 20 -28.29 4.50 2.79
C LYS A 20 -29.60 4.15 2.11
N ILE A 21 -29.56 3.76 0.84
CA ILE A 21 -30.68 3.12 0.16
C ILE A 21 -30.52 1.62 0.37
N ASN A 22 -31.45 1.05 1.12
CA ASN A 22 -31.48 -0.37 1.47
C ASN A 22 -32.15 -1.15 0.33
N THR A 23 -31.46 -1.34 -0.79
CA THR A 23 -31.83 -2.36 -1.80
C THR A 23 -30.61 -2.68 -2.66
N HIS A 24 -29.95 -3.80 -2.42
CA HIS A 24 -29.00 -4.48 -3.33
C HIS A 24 -27.78 -3.68 -3.86
N ILE A 25 -27.46 -2.55 -3.23
CA ILE A 25 -26.23 -1.80 -3.52
C ILE A 25 -25.12 -2.36 -2.63
N GLY A 26 -23.99 -2.76 -3.21
CA GLY A 26 -22.83 -3.23 -2.47
C GLY A 26 -22.34 -2.18 -1.47
N LYS A 27 -21.75 -2.61 -0.36
CA LYS A 27 -21.29 -1.74 0.75
C LYS A 27 -20.35 -0.59 0.34
N ASN A 28 -19.85 -0.58 -0.90
CA ASN A 28 -18.85 0.34 -1.42
C ASN A 28 -19.37 1.35 -2.47
N ASP A 29 -20.67 1.43 -2.68
CA ASP A 29 -21.24 2.40 -3.63
C ASP A 29 -21.67 3.69 -2.91
N TYR A 30 -21.12 4.82 -3.34
CA TYR A 30 -21.44 6.15 -2.80
C TYR A 30 -22.34 6.93 -3.76
N LEU A 31 -23.43 7.51 -3.24
CA LEU A 31 -24.34 8.36 -4.01
C LEU A 31 -23.93 9.82 -3.87
N CYS A 32 -23.58 10.46 -4.97
CA CYS A 32 -23.34 11.90 -5.04
C CYS A 32 -24.40 12.57 -5.91
N ARG A 33 -25.08 13.59 -5.37
CA ARG A 33 -26.06 14.38 -6.12
C ARG A 33 -25.39 15.57 -6.80
N GLN A 34 -25.23 15.53 -8.13
CA GLN A 34 -24.90 16.68 -8.93
C GLN A 34 -26.09 17.03 -9.83
N LYS A 35 -26.59 18.27 -9.76
CA LYS A 35 -27.71 18.80 -10.61
C LYS A 35 -28.96 17.92 -10.65
N GLY A 36 -29.34 17.31 -9.53
CA GLY A 36 -30.58 16.49 -9.45
C GLY A 36 -30.47 15.07 -10.02
N ILE A 37 -29.32 14.68 -10.55
CA ILE A 37 -29.06 13.32 -11.04
C ILE A 37 -28.19 12.59 -10.02
N TYR A 38 -28.63 11.40 -9.59
CA TYR A 38 -27.84 10.51 -8.74
C TYR A 38 -26.88 9.72 -9.63
N VAL A 39 -25.60 10.08 -9.62
CA VAL A 39 -24.55 9.32 -10.30
C VAL A 39 -23.88 8.42 -9.27
N MET A 40 -23.99 7.11 -9.45
CA MET A 40 -23.21 6.14 -8.67
C MET A 40 -21.75 6.22 -9.14
N LYS A 41 -20.88 6.84 -8.36
CA LYS A 41 -19.45 6.74 -8.57
C LYS A 41 -19.00 5.36 -8.09
N LYS A 42 -18.53 4.51 -9.00
CA LYS A 42 -17.85 3.29 -8.61
C LYS A 42 -16.63 3.67 -7.76
N PRO A 43 -16.40 2.99 -6.63
CA PRO A 43 -15.19 3.20 -5.84
C PRO A 43 -13.97 2.97 -6.72
N ALA A 44 -12.96 3.81 -6.61
CA ALA A 44 -11.73 3.68 -7.38
C ALA A 44 -10.86 2.53 -6.85
N ILE A 45 -11.06 2.15 -5.57
CA ILE A 45 -10.42 1.00 -4.93
C ILE A 45 -11.42 -0.15 -4.93
N VAL A 46 -11.09 -1.22 -5.65
CA VAL A 46 -11.91 -2.43 -5.73
C VAL A 46 -11.33 -3.47 -4.78
N VAL A 47 -12.15 -3.87 -3.80
CA VAL A 47 -11.76 -4.90 -2.82
C VAL A 47 -12.07 -6.29 -3.39
N PRO A 48 -11.10 -7.23 -3.41
CA PRO A 48 -11.38 -8.62 -3.78
C PRO A 48 -12.45 -9.24 -2.88
N THR A 49 -13.30 -10.07 -3.46
CA THR A 49 -14.36 -10.75 -2.71
C THR A 49 -13.76 -11.60 -1.61
N GLY A 50 -14.23 -11.41 -0.38
CA GLY A 50 -13.78 -12.19 0.77
C GLY A 50 -12.42 -11.78 1.36
N LEU A 51 -11.80 -10.70 0.87
CA LEU A 51 -10.57 -10.17 1.45
C LEU A 51 -10.82 -9.71 2.89
N LYS A 52 -10.14 -10.35 3.85
CA LYS A 52 -10.17 -10.01 5.28
C LYS A 52 -8.79 -9.72 5.84
N GLU A 53 -7.76 -10.26 5.23
CA GLU A 53 -6.36 -10.13 5.65
C GLU A 53 -5.48 -9.82 4.45
N VAL A 54 -4.51 -8.95 4.65
CA VAL A 54 -3.55 -8.57 3.59
C VAL A 54 -2.18 -8.29 4.19
N LEU A 55 -1.12 -8.77 3.54
CA LEU A 55 0.23 -8.31 3.84
C LEU A 55 0.47 -6.99 3.10
N LEU A 56 0.69 -5.93 3.86
CA LEU A 56 1.00 -4.60 3.32
C LEU A 56 2.51 -4.34 3.40
N HIS A 57 3.19 -4.45 2.27
CA HIS A 57 4.57 -3.99 2.15
C HIS A 57 4.63 -2.47 2.34
N ALA A 58 5.26 -2.02 3.43
CA ALA A 58 5.35 -0.61 3.82
C ALA A 58 6.74 -0.02 3.57
N CYS A 59 6.81 1.15 2.95
CA CYS A 59 8.08 1.85 2.72
C CYS A 59 8.38 2.94 3.77
N CYS A 60 7.37 3.50 4.42
CA CYS A 60 7.48 4.53 5.47
C CYS A 60 6.09 4.84 6.05
N ALA A 61 6.02 5.43 7.24
CA ALA A 61 4.76 5.80 7.87
C ALA A 61 3.90 6.77 7.03
N PRO A 62 4.42 7.87 6.47
CA PRO A 62 3.61 8.77 5.65
C PRO A 62 2.95 8.09 4.44
N CYS A 63 3.62 7.08 3.85
CA CYS A 63 3.07 6.37 2.68
C CYS A 63 2.02 5.32 3.05
N SER A 64 2.09 4.76 4.26
CA SER A 64 1.21 3.68 4.72
C SER A 64 0.00 4.17 5.52
N SER A 65 0.11 5.29 6.23
CA SER A 65 -0.87 5.69 7.25
C SER A 65 -2.32 5.75 6.74
N ALA A 66 -2.57 6.47 5.65
CA ALA A 66 -3.92 6.57 5.08
C ALA A 66 -4.42 5.25 4.50
N ILE A 67 -3.53 4.41 3.97
CA ILE A 67 -3.87 3.07 3.44
C ILE A 67 -4.28 2.17 4.60
N VAL A 68 -3.51 2.16 5.68
CA VAL A 68 -3.79 1.37 6.88
C VAL A 68 -5.12 1.78 7.50
N GLU A 69 -5.36 3.08 7.67
CA GLU A 69 -6.64 3.59 8.16
C GLU A 69 -7.81 3.14 7.26
N TRP A 70 -7.63 3.25 5.95
CA TRP A 70 -8.63 2.81 4.98
C TRP A 70 -8.91 1.31 5.06
N LEU A 71 -7.87 0.47 5.16
CA LEU A 71 -8.02 -0.99 5.29
C LEU A 71 -8.82 -1.35 6.55
N VAL A 72 -8.46 -0.79 7.70
CA VAL A 72 -9.15 -1.03 8.96
C VAL A 72 -10.62 -0.59 8.90
N GLN A 73 -10.90 0.57 8.30
CA GLN A 73 -12.27 1.07 8.11
C GLN A 73 -13.13 0.17 7.19
N HIS A 74 -12.48 -0.66 6.36
CA HIS A 74 -13.16 -1.61 5.47
C HIS A 74 -13.15 -3.06 5.99
N ASP A 75 -12.89 -3.26 7.29
CA ASP A 75 -12.82 -4.57 7.94
C ASP A 75 -11.76 -5.49 7.32
N ILE A 76 -10.65 -4.93 6.84
CA ILE A 76 -9.49 -5.65 6.32
C ILE A 76 -8.34 -5.48 7.32
N ASN A 77 -7.83 -6.58 7.85
CA ASN A 77 -6.72 -6.58 8.80
C ASN A 77 -5.37 -6.59 8.07
N PRO A 78 -4.59 -5.50 8.08
CA PRO A 78 -3.26 -5.49 7.46
C PRO A 78 -2.20 -6.02 8.43
N THR A 79 -1.37 -6.94 7.95
CA THR A 79 -0.06 -7.21 8.54
C THR A 79 0.96 -6.31 7.84
N ILE A 80 1.60 -5.43 8.60
CA ILE A 80 2.57 -4.46 8.05
C ILE A 80 3.94 -5.15 7.94
N PHE A 81 4.46 -5.23 6.73
CA PHE A 81 5.79 -5.77 6.47
C PHE A 81 6.73 -4.67 5.98
N TYR A 82 7.75 -4.36 6.78
CA TYR A 82 8.73 -3.33 6.49
C TYR A 82 10.01 -3.96 5.92
N TYR A 83 10.17 -3.94 4.59
CA TYR A 83 11.34 -4.45 3.89
C TYR A 83 11.85 -3.45 2.86
N ASN A 84 12.94 -2.76 3.17
CA ASN A 84 13.42 -1.62 2.39
C ASN A 84 14.95 -1.57 2.32
N PRO A 85 15.65 -2.58 1.77
CA PRO A 85 17.10 -2.63 1.72
C PRO A 85 17.72 -1.52 0.85
N ASN A 86 16.91 -0.88 0.01
CA ASN A 86 17.32 0.24 -0.84
C ASN A 86 17.54 1.56 -0.09
N ILE A 87 17.09 1.69 1.16
CA ILE A 87 17.19 2.95 1.89
C ILE A 87 18.61 3.13 2.43
N PHE A 88 19.21 4.27 2.10
CA PHE A 88 20.56 4.67 2.49
C PHE A 88 20.60 6.18 2.79
N PRO A 89 21.34 6.65 3.82
CA PRO A 89 22.16 5.86 4.74
C PRO A 89 21.33 5.05 5.76
N TYR A 90 21.99 4.24 6.59
CA TYR A 90 21.34 3.40 7.59
C TYR A 90 20.48 4.19 8.59
N GLU A 91 20.91 5.39 8.95
CA GLU A 91 20.16 6.29 9.83
C GLU A 91 18.80 6.68 9.23
N GLU A 92 18.74 6.91 7.93
CA GLU A 92 17.48 7.19 7.21
C GLU A 92 16.56 5.96 7.21
N TYR A 93 17.14 4.75 7.07
CA TYR A 93 16.39 3.50 7.18
C TYR A 93 15.77 3.37 8.57
N GLU A 94 16.56 3.57 9.63
CA GLU A 94 16.10 3.46 11.03
C GLU A 94 15.01 4.48 11.37
N ILE A 95 15.15 5.72 10.95
CA ILE A 95 14.11 6.75 11.17
C ILE A 95 12.78 6.28 10.56
N ARG A 96 12.79 5.87 9.30
CA ARG A 96 11.56 5.43 8.61
C ARG A 96 11.00 4.13 9.19
N LYS A 97 11.85 3.21 9.62
CA LYS A 97 11.47 1.96 10.26
C LYS A 97 10.75 2.22 11.57
N ASN A 98 11.39 2.98 12.46
CA ASN A 98 10.87 3.25 13.79
C ASN A 98 9.54 4.00 13.74
N GLU A 99 9.36 4.94 12.82
CA GLU A 99 8.07 5.60 12.61
C GLU A 99 6.99 4.67 12.08
N SER A 100 7.33 3.82 11.11
CA SER A 100 6.40 2.82 10.58
C SER A 100 5.93 1.86 11.68
N LYS A 101 6.87 1.40 12.52
CA LYS A 101 6.60 0.55 13.67
C LYS A 101 5.71 1.26 14.69
N ARG A 102 6.10 2.46 15.13
CA ARG A 102 5.34 3.28 16.08
C ARG A 102 3.89 3.48 15.65
N HIS A 103 3.68 3.79 14.37
CA HIS A 103 2.33 3.99 13.83
C HIS A 103 1.51 2.69 13.84
N ALA A 104 2.07 1.57 13.40
CA ALA A 104 1.37 0.28 13.41
C ALA A 104 1.00 -0.16 14.85
N GLU A 105 1.94 -0.03 15.79
CA GLU A 105 1.73 -0.34 17.20
C GLU A 105 0.66 0.54 17.85
N SER A 106 0.59 1.83 17.48
CA SER A 106 -0.45 2.74 17.99
C SER A 106 -1.87 2.34 17.56
N LEU A 107 -1.97 1.55 16.49
CA LEU A 107 -3.24 1.02 15.98
C LEU A 107 -3.48 -0.45 16.38
N GLY A 108 -2.59 -1.05 17.19
CA GLY A 108 -2.67 -2.45 17.59
C GLY A 108 -2.48 -3.45 16.44
N LEU A 109 -1.78 -3.05 15.38
CA LEU A 109 -1.57 -3.88 14.20
C LEU A 109 -0.27 -4.67 14.27
N THR A 110 -0.26 -5.85 13.65
CA THR A 110 0.95 -6.65 13.50
C THR A 110 1.94 -5.93 12.58
N TRP A 111 3.16 -5.74 13.07
CA TRP A 111 4.27 -5.17 12.34
C TRP A 111 5.44 -6.15 12.32
N ILE A 112 6.03 -6.37 11.16
CA ILE A 112 7.12 -7.32 10.93
C ILE A 112 8.29 -6.57 10.32
N ASP A 113 9.46 -6.72 10.96
CA ASP A 113 10.74 -6.25 10.42
C ASP A 113 11.21 -7.21 9.33
N GLY A 114 11.54 -6.67 8.17
CA GLY A 114 12.27 -7.38 7.14
C GLY A 114 13.77 -7.09 7.28
N ASP A 115 14.58 -8.03 6.86
CA ASP A 115 16.03 -7.90 6.95
C ASP A 115 16.52 -6.68 6.15
N TYR A 116 17.48 -5.97 6.73
CA TYR A 116 18.17 -4.88 6.06
C TYR A 116 19.53 -5.35 5.57
N ASP A 117 19.59 -5.66 4.28
CA ASP A 117 20.83 -5.96 3.59
C ASP A 117 21.01 -5.03 2.40
N HIS A 118 21.55 -3.83 2.67
CA HIS A 118 21.81 -2.82 1.67
C HIS A 118 22.91 -3.22 0.70
N GLU A 119 23.90 -3.95 1.19
CA GLU A 119 25.02 -4.39 0.35
C GLU A 119 24.55 -5.41 -0.70
N GLN A 120 23.71 -6.36 -0.30
CA GLN A 120 23.08 -7.28 -1.25
C GLN A 120 22.23 -6.52 -2.28
N TRP A 121 21.46 -5.53 -1.82
CA TRP A 121 20.67 -4.70 -2.75
C TRP A 121 21.54 -3.94 -3.75
N ARG A 122 22.71 -3.43 -3.33
CA ARG A 122 23.68 -2.79 -4.24
C ARG A 122 24.23 -3.75 -5.28
N GLN A 123 24.53 -4.99 -4.88
CA GLN A 123 24.97 -6.05 -5.80
C GLN A 123 23.88 -6.37 -6.81
N ASP A 124 22.62 -6.49 -6.36
CA ASP A 124 21.49 -6.79 -7.22
C ASP A 124 21.24 -5.71 -8.29
N VAL A 125 21.50 -4.43 -7.97
CA VAL A 125 21.31 -3.31 -8.90
C VAL A 125 22.60 -2.87 -9.61
N CYS A 126 23.68 -3.63 -9.48
CA CYS A 126 24.97 -3.33 -10.07
C CYS A 126 24.85 -3.12 -11.60
N GLY A 127 25.51 -2.07 -12.09
CA GLY A 127 25.43 -1.65 -13.50
C GLY A 127 24.21 -0.83 -13.86
N LEU A 128 23.34 -0.51 -12.88
CA LEU A 128 22.16 0.32 -13.07
C LEU A 128 22.24 1.64 -12.26
N GLU A 129 23.39 1.98 -11.70
CA GLU A 129 23.59 3.16 -10.84
C GLU A 129 23.24 4.47 -11.55
N GLY A 130 23.60 4.57 -12.83
CA GLY A 130 23.34 5.73 -13.68
C GLY A 130 21.92 5.82 -14.22
N GLU A 131 21.07 4.82 -13.99
CA GLU A 131 19.68 4.84 -14.46
C GLU A 131 18.89 5.96 -13.77
N PRO A 132 18.02 6.68 -14.48
CA PRO A 132 17.16 7.69 -13.86
C PRO A 132 16.14 7.08 -12.92
N GLU A 133 15.49 7.91 -12.10
CA GLU A 133 14.29 7.50 -11.40
C GLU A 133 13.22 7.03 -12.40
N ARG A 134 12.50 5.95 -12.06
CA ARG A 134 11.57 5.22 -12.93
C ARG A 134 12.23 4.46 -14.08
N GLY A 135 13.57 4.39 -14.12
CA GLY A 135 14.32 3.55 -15.04
C GLY A 135 14.36 2.08 -14.58
N ARG A 136 15.23 1.30 -15.22
CA ARG A 136 15.40 -0.15 -14.99
C ARG A 136 15.78 -0.48 -13.55
N ARG A 137 16.61 0.34 -12.90
CA ARG A 137 16.96 0.17 -11.49
C ARG A 137 15.73 0.18 -10.58
N CYS A 138 14.78 1.11 -10.81
CA CYS A 138 13.55 1.17 -10.01
C CYS A 138 12.66 -0.06 -10.24
N GLU A 139 12.55 -0.52 -11.50
CA GLU A 139 11.78 -1.72 -11.84
C GLU A 139 12.34 -2.95 -11.12
N LEU A 140 13.65 -3.15 -11.17
CA LEU A 140 14.33 -4.23 -10.46
C LEU A 140 14.14 -4.13 -8.94
N CYS A 141 14.36 -2.95 -8.36
CA CYS A 141 14.17 -2.70 -6.93
C CYS A 141 12.75 -3.02 -6.46
N PHE A 142 11.72 -2.67 -7.25
CA PHE A 142 10.33 -3.02 -6.90
C PHE A 142 10.12 -4.53 -6.96
N THR A 143 10.65 -5.20 -7.97
CA THR A 143 10.53 -6.66 -8.14
C THR A 143 11.17 -7.39 -6.98
N LEU A 144 12.41 -7.06 -6.60
CA LEU A 144 13.11 -7.64 -5.46
C LEU A 144 12.27 -7.51 -4.16
N ARG A 145 11.83 -6.31 -3.87
CA ARG A 145 11.09 -6.03 -2.63
C ARG A 145 9.73 -6.70 -2.59
N LEU A 146 8.99 -6.73 -3.71
CA LEU A 146 7.67 -7.35 -3.76
C LEU A 146 7.76 -8.87 -3.80
N THR A 147 8.82 -9.47 -4.35
CA THR A 147 9.06 -10.92 -4.27
C THR A 147 9.29 -11.35 -2.82
N VAL A 148 10.09 -10.60 -2.05
CA VAL A 148 10.27 -10.88 -0.61
C VAL A 148 8.95 -10.69 0.16
N ALA A 149 8.16 -9.66 -0.16
CA ALA A 149 6.85 -9.46 0.45
C ALA A 149 5.86 -10.59 0.13
N ALA A 150 5.84 -11.08 -1.11
CA ALA A 150 5.00 -12.20 -1.53
C ALA A 150 5.42 -13.51 -0.80
N ARG A 151 6.73 -13.75 -0.67
CA ARG A 151 7.25 -14.90 0.09
C ARG A 151 6.87 -14.82 1.56
N LYS A 152 6.94 -13.63 2.18
CA LYS A 152 6.49 -13.43 3.55
C LYS A 152 4.98 -13.65 3.71
N ALA A 153 4.17 -13.21 2.75
CA ALA A 153 2.73 -13.49 2.75
C ALA A 153 2.44 -15.00 2.69
N GLN A 154 3.17 -15.74 1.85
CA GLN A 154 3.07 -17.20 1.77
C GLN A 154 3.45 -17.88 3.10
N GLU A 155 4.57 -17.48 3.68
CA GLU A 155 5.06 -18.00 4.97
C GLU A 155 4.04 -17.82 6.10
N LEU A 156 3.34 -16.69 6.10
CA LEU A 156 2.32 -16.35 7.10
C LEU A 156 0.93 -16.90 6.79
N GLY A 157 0.73 -17.53 5.64
CA GLY A 157 -0.57 -18.01 5.19
C GLY A 157 -1.54 -16.89 4.79
N ILE A 158 -1.05 -15.69 4.50
CA ILE A 158 -1.87 -14.54 4.11
C ILE A 158 -2.16 -14.59 2.60
N PRO A 159 -3.45 -14.63 2.17
CA PRO A 159 -3.80 -14.91 0.78
C PRO A 159 -3.56 -13.76 -0.19
N TYR A 160 -3.38 -12.54 0.32
CA TYR A 160 -3.16 -11.35 -0.52
C TYR A 160 -2.00 -10.51 -0.01
N PHE A 161 -1.27 -9.91 -0.94
CA PHE A 161 -0.30 -8.87 -0.60
C PHE A 161 -0.46 -7.64 -1.49
N THR A 162 -0.10 -6.49 -0.96
CA THR A 162 -0.11 -5.20 -1.66
C THR A 162 1.04 -4.33 -1.19
N THR A 163 1.18 -3.12 -1.75
CA THR A 163 2.31 -2.26 -1.41
C THR A 163 1.95 -0.78 -1.33
N THR A 164 2.54 -0.09 -0.37
CA THR A 164 2.45 1.37 -0.24
C THR A 164 3.27 2.13 -1.30
N LEU A 165 4.11 1.46 -2.09
CA LEU A 165 4.81 2.09 -3.22
C LEU A 165 3.84 2.77 -4.18
N ALA A 166 2.66 2.17 -4.36
CA ALA A 166 1.60 2.66 -5.24
C ALA A 166 0.89 3.95 -4.74
N SER A 167 1.20 4.44 -3.54
CA SER A 167 0.72 5.73 -3.04
C SER A 167 1.56 6.92 -3.53
N SER A 168 2.83 6.69 -3.88
CA SER A 168 3.76 7.74 -4.27
C SER A 168 3.53 8.22 -5.70
N ARG A 169 3.31 9.53 -5.88
CA ARG A 169 3.21 10.16 -7.21
C ARG A 169 4.53 10.18 -8.00
N TRP A 170 5.63 9.97 -7.31
CA TRP A 170 6.98 9.98 -7.90
C TRP A 170 7.37 8.63 -8.51
N LYS A 171 6.61 7.56 -8.24
CA LYS A 171 6.87 6.20 -8.74
C LYS A 171 5.93 5.86 -9.89
N SER A 172 6.39 5.02 -10.82
CA SER A 172 5.54 4.46 -11.89
C SER A 172 4.61 3.39 -11.31
N LEU A 173 3.30 3.62 -11.39
CA LEU A 173 2.30 2.64 -10.97
C LEU A 173 2.34 1.39 -11.83
N GLU A 174 2.61 1.56 -13.12
CA GLU A 174 2.74 0.45 -14.07
C GLU A 174 3.89 -0.48 -13.69
N GLN A 175 5.08 0.07 -13.42
CA GLN A 175 6.24 -0.72 -12.97
C GLN A 175 5.96 -1.43 -11.64
N ILE A 176 5.29 -0.76 -10.69
CA ILE A 176 4.93 -1.37 -9.41
C ILE A 176 3.98 -2.55 -9.61
N ASN A 177 2.94 -2.38 -10.42
CA ASN A 177 1.97 -3.44 -10.68
C ASN A 177 2.61 -4.60 -11.45
N LYS A 178 3.47 -4.32 -12.43
CA LYS A 178 4.25 -5.35 -13.12
C LYS A 178 5.12 -6.14 -12.15
N ALA A 179 5.85 -5.45 -11.26
CA ALA A 179 6.68 -6.07 -10.24
C ALA A 179 5.86 -6.94 -9.26
N GLY A 180 4.68 -6.50 -8.86
CA GLY A 180 3.79 -7.28 -8.00
C GLY A 180 3.28 -8.56 -8.66
N LEU A 181 2.92 -8.49 -9.95
CA LEU A 181 2.51 -9.66 -10.72
C LEU A 181 3.67 -10.64 -10.94
N VAL A 182 4.88 -10.13 -11.23
CA VAL A 182 6.09 -10.96 -11.33
C VAL A 182 6.36 -11.66 -10.01
N ALA A 183 6.27 -10.96 -8.89
CA ALA A 183 6.44 -11.54 -7.56
C ALA A 183 5.43 -12.67 -7.29
N GLN A 184 4.17 -12.46 -7.62
CA GLN A 184 3.12 -13.49 -7.50
C GLN A 184 3.47 -14.75 -8.31
N GLU A 185 3.82 -14.61 -9.59
CA GLU A 185 4.14 -15.75 -10.45
C GLU A 185 5.42 -16.46 -10.00
N THR A 186 6.42 -15.74 -9.49
CA THR A 186 7.64 -16.31 -8.92
C THR A 186 7.30 -17.25 -7.76
N ILE A 187 6.53 -16.79 -6.77
CA ILE A 187 6.16 -17.61 -5.61
C ILE A 187 5.29 -18.80 -6.01
N LYS A 188 4.37 -18.62 -6.94
CA LYS A 188 3.55 -19.71 -7.48
C LYS A 188 4.41 -20.79 -8.14
N SER A 189 5.43 -20.41 -8.90
CA SER A 189 6.36 -21.34 -9.54
C SER A 189 7.21 -22.09 -8.52
N GLU A 190 7.72 -21.39 -7.50
CA GLU A 190 8.49 -21.99 -6.39
C GLU A 190 7.63 -23.01 -5.63
N SER A 191 6.35 -22.70 -5.36
CA SER A 191 5.42 -23.59 -4.64
C SER A 191 5.14 -24.90 -5.41
N ASN A 192 5.10 -24.84 -6.73
CA ASN A 192 4.90 -26.01 -7.58
C ASN A 192 6.11 -26.97 -7.61
N LEU A 193 7.29 -26.47 -7.27
CA LEU A 193 8.54 -27.24 -7.26
C LEU A 193 8.85 -27.91 -5.93
N SER A 194 8.18 -27.51 -4.85
CA SER A 194 8.44 -28.05 -3.51
C SER A 194 7.15 -28.51 -2.83
N PRO A 195 6.96 -29.84 -2.60
CA PRO A 195 5.81 -30.38 -1.88
C PRO A 195 5.81 -30.03 -0.38
N LEU A 196 6.90 -29.47 0.15
CA LEU A 196 7.05 -29.11 1.57
C LEU A 196 6.64 -27.66 1.88
N THR A 197 6.41 -26.83 0.86
CA THR A 197 5.95 -25.46 1.05
C THR A 197 4.42 -25.40 1.10
N SER A 198 3.89 -24.46 1.87
CA SER A 198 2.47 -24.14 1.92
C SER A 198 1.89 -24.04 0.50
N HIS A 199 0.79 -24.75 0.22
CA HIS A 199 0.10 -24.70 -1.07
C HIS A 199 -0.53 -23.32 -1.35
N LEU A 200 -0.40 -22.36 -0.45
CA LEU A 200 -0.89 -21.01 -0.62
C LEU A 200 0.04 -20.23 -1.56
N SER A 201 -0.53 -19.75 -2.66
CA SER A 201 0.13 -18.78 -3.54
C SER A 201 -0.56 -17.43 -3.34
N PRO A 202 0.06 -16.47 -2.61
CA PRO A 202 -0.57 -15.20 -2.34
C PRO A 202 -0.77 -14.38 -3.62
N GLN A 203 -1.93 -13.74 -3.74
CA GLN A 203 -2.28 -12.92 -4.89
C GLN A 203 -1.86 -11.47 -4.68
N TYR A 204 -1.31 -10.87 -5.73
CA TYR A 204 -1.01 -9.44 -5.71
C TYR A 204 -2.29 -8.62 -5.89
N TRP A 205 -2.65 -7.86 -4.86
CA TRP A 205 -3.75 -6.92 -4.95
C TRP A 205 -3.24 -5.58 -5.51
N ALA A 206 -3.31 -5.45 -6.84
CA ALA A 206 -2.91 -4.24 -7.56
C ALA A 206 -3.86 -3.09 -7.26
N GLN A 207 -3.36 -2.00 -6.67
CA GLN A 207 -4.17 -0.83 -6.33
C GLN A 207 -3.49 0.48 -6.68
N ASN A 208 -4.29 1.48 -6.94
CA ASN A 208 -3.85 2.87 -7.04
C ASN A 208 -4.20 3.62 -5.74
N TRP A 209 -3.34 3.54 -4.76
CA TRP A 209 -3.51 4.16 -3.45
C TRP A 209 -3.43 5.71 -3.45
N ARG A 210 -3.52 6.33 -4.64
CA ARG A 210 -3.60 7.81 -4.83
C ARG A 210 -5.04 8.29 -4.99
N LYS A 211 -6.01 7.37 -5.00
CA LYS A 211 -7.43 7.62 -5.24
C LYS A 211 -8.21 7.69 -3.92
N ASP A 212 -9.51 8.00 -4.04
CA ASP A 212 -10.48 8.00 -2.95
C ASP A 212 -10.11 8.88 -1.74
N GLY A 213 -9.43 10.02 -2.00
CA GLY A 213 -9.06 10.95 -0.95
C GLY A 213 -7.85 10.53 -0.09
N LEU A 214 -7.24 9.37 -0.38
CA LEU A 214 -6.13 8.86 0.43
C LEU A 214 -4.88 9.76 0.41
N TYR A 215 -4.67 10.51 -0.68
CA TYR A 215 -3.55 11.45 -0.74
C TYR A 215 -3.76 12.64 0.20
N GLU A 216 -4.97 13.18 0.24
CA GLU A 216 -5.36 14.27 1.14
C GLU A 216 -5.31 13.80 2.59
N ARG A 217 -5.85 12.59 2.87
CA ARG A 217 -5.80 12.01 4.22
C ARG A 217 -4.36 11.74 4.68
N ARG A 218 -3.49 11.24 3.80
CA ARG A 218 -2.06 11.10 4.08
C ARG A 218 -1.43 12.42 4.54
N ASN A 219 -1.77 13.54 3.89
CA ASN A 219 -1.20 14.85 4.25
C ASN A 219 -1.74 15.37 5.61
N GLN A 220 -2.95 14.99 5.98
CA GLN A 220 -3.48 15.26 7.31
C GLN A 220 -2.76 14.44 8.37
N LEU A 221 -2.66 13.11 8.17
CA LEU A 221 -1.98 12.19 9.08
C LEU A 221 -0.50 12.52 9.28
N LEU A 222 0.17 13.01 8.22
CA LEU A 222 1.56 13.49 8.31
C LEU A 222 1.71 14.57 9.40
N LYS A 223 0.73 15.46 9.54
CA LYS A 223 0.73 16.53 10.56
C LYS A 223 0.21 16.03 11.90
N GLU A 224 -0.85 15.23 11.91
CA GLU A 224 -1.47 14.70 13.13
C GLU A 224 -0.50 13.85 13.95
N PHE A 225 0.33 13.05 13.29
CA PHE A 225 1.30 12.15 13.92
C PHE A 225 2.73 12.69 13.94
N ASP A 226 2.94 13.90 13.41
CA ASP A 226 4.28 14.49 13.24
C ASP A 226 5.29 13.56 12.59
N PHE A 227 4.88 12.93 11.47
CA PHE A 227 5.73 11.97 10.78
C PHE A 227 6.90 12.65 10.08
N TYR A 228 8.04 12.01 10.13
CA TYR A 228 9.19 12.38 9.32
C TYR A 228 8.84 12.36 7.82
N ASN A 229 8.96 13.49 7.18
CA ASN A 229 8.65 13.64 5.74
C ASN A 229 9.93 13.53 4.92
N GLN A 230 10.18 12.33 4.41
CA GLN A 230 11.37 12.05 3.62
C GLN A 230 11.48 12.92 2.36
N GLN A 231 12.71 13.36 2.03
CA GLN A 231 12.98 14.24 0.91
C GLN A 231 13.29 13.50 -0.41
N TYR A 232 13.54 12.19 -0.37
CA TYR A 232 13.89 11.36 -1.53
C TYR A 232 13.32 9.95 -1.39
N CYS A 233 13.46 9.12 -2.43
CA CYS A 233 12.94 7.75 -2.45
C CYS A 233 13.53 6.84 -1.37
N GLY A 234 14.74 7.14 -0.90
CA GLY A 234 15.56 6.34 0.00
C GLY A 234 16.74 5.68 -0.70
N CYS A 235 16.64 5.40 -1.98
CA CYS A 235 17.74 4.86 -2.79
C CYS A 235 18.89 5.90 -2.85
N GLU A 236 20.12 5.47 -2.59
CA GLU A 236 21.30 6.34 -2.62
C GLU A 236 21.48 7.07 -3.97
N TYR A 237 21.14 6.39 -5.07
CA TYR A 237 21.21 6.93 -6.42
C TYR A 237 20.05 7.91 -6.77
N SER A 238 19.10 8.12 -5.88
CA SER A 238 18.01 9.10 -6.01
C SER A 238 18.19 10.34 -5.12
N LYS A 239 19.25 10.34 -4.30
CA LYS A 239 19.60 11.48 -3.45
C LYS A 239 20.22 12.56 -4.33
N ARG A 240 19.55 13.72 -4.42
CA ARG A 240 20.00 14.90 -5.15
C ARG A 240 20.68 15.90 -4.22
#